data_e0ced60802a3339c76ab5b38b1620ce4
#
_entry.id   e0ced60802a3339c76ab5b38b1620ce4
#
_cell.length_a   1.000
_cell.length_b   1.000
_cell.length_c   1.000
_cell.angle_alpha   90.00
_cell.angle_beta   90.00
_cell.angle_gamma   90.00
#
_symmetry.space_group_name_H-M   'P 1'
#
loop_
_entity.id
_entity.type
_entity.pdbx_description
1 polymer ?
#
loop_
_entity_poly.entity_id
_entity_poly.type
_entity_poly.pdbx_seq_one_letter_code
_entity_poly.pdbx_strand_id
1 'polypeptide(L)'
;MRGMTLRAIAEACNGVYYGSEDNLDKEVTDITTDSRKVQNGGLFVAICGERTDGHQYIDNCFNDGALCVISEKELEGQTNSYIKVKSSLQALKDMALLYRNNLDIKVVGKTSTKETISYVLNKKYKVLKTEGNFNNEIGLPLTVFRLRDDDEVAVLEMGISDFGEMDRLSKIAQPDISVITNI
;
A
#
# COMPACT_ATOMS: atom_id res chain seq x y z
N MET A 1 1.16 -11.92 -0.59
CA MET A 1 -0.05 -11.07 -0.79
C MET A 1 -0.69 -11.51 -2.10
N ARG A 2 -1.90 -12.02 -2.05
CA ARG A 2 -2.57 -12.64 -3.21
C ARG A 2 -2.62 -11.72 -4.44
N GLY A 3 -2.15 -12.21 -5.58
CA GLY A 3 -2.13 -11.48 -6.85
C GLY A 3 -1.11 -10.35 -6.96
N MET A 4 -0.26 -10.18 -5.94
CA MET A 4 0.77 -9.13 -5.92
C MET A 4 2.12 -9.68 -6.41
N THR A 5 2.15 -10.17 -7.64
CA THR A 5 3.40 -10.56 -8.30
C THR A 5 4.17 -9.33 -8.75
N LEU A 6 5.51 -9.45 -8.92
CA LEU A 6 6.31 -8.32 -9.40
C LEU A 6 5.88 -7.86 -10.80
N ARG A 7 5.40 -8.79 -11.64
CA ARG A 7 4.83 -8.49 -12.96
C ARG A 7 3.58 -7.62 -12.83
N ALA A 8 2.59 -8.06 -12.03
CA ALA A 8 1.35 -7.33 -11.83
C ALA A 8 1.58 -5.94 -11.21
N ILE A 9 2.54 -5.85 -10.28
CA ILE A 9 2.94 -4.58 -9.67
C ILE A 9 3.58 -3.65 -10.71
N ALA A 10 4.51 -4.14 -11.53
CA ALA A 10 5.15 -3.33 -12.58
C ALA A 10 4.12 -2.79 -13.59
N GLU A 11 3.18 -3.63 -14.01
CA GLU A 11 2.08 -3.25 -14.90
C GLU A 11 1.17 -2.19 -14.25
N ALA A 12 0.71 -2.43 -13.02
CA ALA A 12 -0.18 -1.51 -12.31
C ALA A 12 0.44 -0.13 -12.08
N CYS A 13 1.74 -0.09 -11.77
CA CYS A 13 2.49 1.16 -11.55
C CYS A 13 2.99 1.81 -12.85
N ASN A 14 2.74 1.20 -14.00
CA ASN A 14 3.33 1.60 -15.28
C ASN A 14 4.86 1.80 -15.19
N GLY A 15 5.50 0.87 -14.46
CA GLY A 15 6.92 0.86 -14.13
C GLY A 15 7.72 -0.08 -15.03
N VAL A 16 9.04 0.11 -15.03
CA VAL A 16 9.99 -0.75 -15.73
C VAL A 16 10.66 -1.65 -14.72
N TYR A 17 10.50 -2.96 -14.90
CA TYR A 17 11.14 -3.96 -14.05
C TYR A 17 12.59 -4.18 -14.47
N TYR A 18 13.47 -4.29 -13.48
CA TYR A 18 14.86 -4.69 -13.59
C TYR A 18 15.12 -5.83 -12.61
N GLY A 19 15.80 -6.89 -13.04
CA GLY A 19 16.16 -8.05 -12.21
C GLY A 19 16.00 -9.36 -12.96
N SER A 20 16.08 -10.49 -12.24
CA SER A 20 15.90 -11.82 -12.83
C SER A 20 14.44 -12.06 -13.23
N GLU A 21 14.21 -12.61 -14.43
CA GLU A 21 12.88 -13.03 -14.88
C GLU A 21 12.22 -14.07 -13.94
N ASP A 22 13.03 -14.89 -13.25
CA ASP A 22 12.56 -15.87 -12.27
C ASP A 22 11.84 -15.26 -11.06
N ASN A 23 12.01 -13.96 -10.86
CA ASN A 23 11.34 -13.23 -9.78
C ASN A 23 10.02 -12.59 -10.21
N LEU A 24 9.76 -12.41 -11.50
CA LEU A 24 8.59 -11.69 -12.01
C LEU A 24 7.25 -12.24 -11.52
N ASP A 25 7.14 -13.55 -11.39
CA ASP A 25 5.90 -14.21 -11.00
C ASP A 25 5.86 -14.55 -9.49
N LYS A 26 6.87 -14.10 -8.71
CA LYS A 26 6.85 -14.21 -7.25
C LYS A 26 5.96 -13.15 -6.65
N GLU A 27 5.11 -13.57 -5.72
CA GLU A 27 4.29 -12.66 -4.92
C GLU A 27 5.08 -12.05 -3.77
N VAL A 28 4.88 -10.76 -3.51
CA VAL A 28 5.45 -10.11 -2.34
C VAL A 28 4.70 -10.52 -1.07
N THR A 29 5.42 -10.58 0.05
CA THR A 29 4.84 -10.97 1.34
C THR A 29 4.22 -9.77 2.06
N ASP A 30 4.79 -8.58 1.87
CA ASP A 30 4.37 -7.32 2.48
C ASP A 30 4.84 -6.13 1.65
N ILE A 31 4.25 -4.94 1.87
CA ILE A 31 4.65 -3.69 1.23
C ILE A 31 4.80 -2.62 2.31
N THR A 32 5.97 -1.97 2.35
CA THR A 32 6.28 -0.95 3.35
C THR A 32 7.05 0.23 2.76
N THR A 33 6.87 1.42 3.37
CA THR A 33 7.67 2.62 3.13
C THR A 33 8.69 2.89 4.24
N ASP A 34 8.68 2.08 5.31
CA ASP A 34 9.61 2.14 6.45
C ASP A 34 10.67 1.05 6.28
N SER A 35 11.91 1.44 5.96
CA SER A 35 13.02 0.50 5.73
C SER A 35 13.30 -0.44 6.92
N ARG A 36 12.98 -0.01 8.15
CA ARG A 36 13.17 -0.81 9.37
C ARG A 36 12.14 -1.94 9.52
N LYS A 37 11.07 -1.92 8.72
CA LYS A 37 9.97 -2.89 8.74
C LYS A 37 10.00 -3.87 7.58
N VAL A 38 11.02 -3.78 6.75
CA VAL A 38 11.20 -4.72 5.64
C VAL A 38 11.32 -6.13 6.18
N GLN A 39 10.58 -7.06 5.58
CA GLN A 39 10.59 -8.47 5.90
C GLN A 39 11.06 -9.28 4.69
N ASN A 40 11.51 -10.50 4.94
CA ASN A 40 11.93 -11.41 3.87
C ASN A 40 10.79 -11.63 2.84
N GLY A 41 11.10 -11.39 1.57
CA GLY A 41 10.12 -11.46 0.49
C GLY A 41 9.23 -10.23 0.36
N GLY A 42 9.43 -9.20 1.19
CA GLY A 42 8.68 -7.94 1.15
C GLY A 42 9.11 -7.01 0.02
N LEU A 43 8.31 -5.97 -0.20
CA LEU A 43 8.59 -4.89 -1.14
C LEU A 43 8.75 -3.57 -0.38
N PHE A 44 9.86 -2.88 -0.64
CA PHE A 44 10.11 -1.55 -0.10
C PHE A 44 9.78 -0.48 -1.13
N VAL A 45 9.07 0.57 -0.72
CA VAL A 45 8.77 1.72 -1.57
C VAL A 45 9.64 2.90 -1.14
N ALA A 46 10.65 3.24 -1.95
CA ALA A 46 11.54 4.37 -1.68
C ALA A 46 10.84 5.69 -2.03
N ILE A 47 10.28 6.36 -1.03
CA ILE A 47 9.64 7.67 -1.18
C ILE A 47 10.64 8.77 -0.82
N CYS A 48 10.74 9.79 -1.66
CA CYS A 48 11.44 11.02 -1.35
C CYS A 48 10.50 11.94 -0.54
N GLY A 49 10.71 12.02 0.76
CA GLY A 49 9.97 12.91 1.65
C GLY A 49 10.70 14.22 1.90
N GLU A 50 10.05 15.16 2.60
CA GLU A 50 10.63 16.48 2.92
C GLU A 50 11.91 16.40 3.77
N ARG A 51 12.03 15.40 4.64
CA ARG A 51 13.14 15.26 5.61
C ARG A 51 14.13 14.17 5.24
N THR A 52 13.71 13.21 4.45
CA THR A 52 14.50 11.99 4.22
C THR A 52 14.18 11.43 2.85
N ASP A 53 15.21 11.05 2.10
CA ASP A 53 15.09 10.32 0.84
C ASP A 53 15.18 8.82 1.12
N GLY A 54 14.07 8.10 0.87
CA GLY A 54 13.99 6.65 1.06
C GLY A 54 15.00 5.85 0.24
N HIS A 55 15.49 6.41 -0.87
CA HIS A 55 16.45 5.75 -1.74
C HIS A 55 17.78 5.42 -1.06
N GLN A 56 18.18 6.16 -0.03
CA GLN A 56 19.41 5.89 0.74
C GLN A 56 19.36 4.58 1.53
N TYR A 57 18.18 3.99 1.72
CA TYR A 57 18.00 2.76 2.50
C TYR A 57 17.84 1.51 1.64
N ILE A 58 17.90 1.62 0.31
CA ILE A 58 17.62 0.52 -0.63
C ILE A 58 18.53 -0.68 -0.38
N ASP A 59 19.85 -0.45 -0.24
CA ASP A 59 20.80 -1.53 -0.02
C ASP A 59 20.55 -2.26 1.31
N ASN A 60 20.20 -1.51 2.36
CA ASN A 60 19.82 -2.09 3.65
C ASN A 60 18.55 -2.95 3.51
N CYS A 61 17.55 -2.48 2.76
CA CYS A 61 16.32 -3.23 2.52
C CYS A 61 16.58 -4.56 1.80
N PHE A 62 17.50 -4.59 0.84
CA PHE A 62 17.90 -5.84 0.19
C PHE A 62 18.64 -6.77 1.15
N ASN A 63 19.53 -6.24 1.99
CA ASN A 63 20.21 -7.02 3.02
C ASN A 63 19.24 -7.61 4.05
N ASP A 64 18.14 -6.92 4.34
CA ASP A 64 17.06 -7.36 5.22
C ASP A 64 16.08 -8.32 4.52
N GLY A 65 16.31 -8.64 3.23
CA GLY A 65 15.58 -9.67 2.50
C GLY A 65 14.41 -9.15 1.65
N ALA A 66 14.39 -7.86 1.29
CA ALA A 66 13.42 -7.36 0.31
C ALA A 66 13.51 -8.14 -1.01
N LEU A 67 12.38 -8.62 -1.50
CA LEU A 67 12.28 -9.24 -2.82
C LEU A 67 12.44 -8.21 -3.93
N CYS A 68 11.90 -7.01 -3.72
CA CYS A 68 11.89 -5.95 -4.71
C CYS A 68 11.84 -4.57 -4.04
N VAL A 69 12.27 -3.56 -4.77
CA VAL A 69 12.17 -2.14 -4.37
C VAL A 69 11.50 -1.32 -5.47
N ILE A 70 10.62 -0.38 -5.09
CA ILE A 70 10.14 0.68 -5.97
C ILE A 70 11.09 1.86 -5.86
N SER A 71 11.58 2.37 -6.99
CA SER A 71 12.52 3.49 -7.06
C SER A 71 12.15 4.46 -8.17
N GLU A 72 12.31 5.76 -7.91
CA GLU A 72 12.19 6.80 -8.96
C GLU A 72 13.51 6.94 -9.74
N LYS A 73 14.60 6.40 -9.20
CA LYS A 73 15.94 6.47 -9.77
C LYS A 73 16.32 5.14 -10.41
N GLU A 74 17.15 5.21 -11.43
CA GLU A 74 17.85 4.04 -11.94
C GLU A 74 18.93 3.64 -10.93
N LEU A 75 19.00 2.34 -10.62
CA LEU A 75 19.95 1.80 -9.65
C LEU A 75 21.11 1.16 -10.41
N GLU A 76 22.14 1.95 -10.72
CA GLU A 76 23.31 1.50 -11.46
C GLU A 76 24.02 0.36 -10.72
N GLY A 77 24.34 -0.72 -11.44
CA GLY A 77 25.04 -1.89 -10.89
C GLY A 77 24.19 -2.76 -9.94
N GLN A 78 22.91 -2.44 -9.72
CA GLN A 78 22.05 -3.26 -8.87
C GLN A 78 21.68 -4.57 -9.57
N THR A 79 21.90 -5.70 -8.88
CA THR A 79 21.57 -7.06 -9.35
C THR A 79 20.25 -7.57 -8.77
N ASN A 80 19.78 -6.99 -7.68
CA ASN A 80 18.51 -7.32 -7.08
C ASN A 80 17.33 -6.73 -7.88
N SER A 81 16.15 -7.30 -7.69
CA SER A 81 14.94 -6.86 -8.42
C SER A 81 14.46 -5.49 -7.96
N TYR A 82 14.28 -4.58 -8.89
CA TYR A 82 13.58 -3.31 -8.62
C TYR A 82 12.66 -2.89 -9.75
N ILE A 83 11.69 -2.05 -9.44
CA ILE A 83 10.78 -1.46 -10.42
C ILE A 83 11.00 0.05 -10.42
N LYS A 84 11.45 0.57 -11.56
CA LYS A 84 11.61 2.01 -11.76
C LYS A 84 10.28 2.63 -12.15
N VAL A 85 9.87 3.65 -11.43
CA VAL A 85 8.61 4.38 -11.63
C VAL A 85 8.85 5.87 -11.78
N LYS A 86 7.85 6.61 -12.26
CA LYS A 86 7.91 8.08 -12.32
C LYS A 86 7.68 8.74 -10.96
N SER A 87 6.86 8.11 -10.11
CA SER A 87 6.52 8.59 -8.77
C SER A 87 6.27 7.40 -7.86
N SER A 88 7.07 7.28 -6.81
CA SER A 88 6.92 6.24 -5.78
C SER A 88 5.63 6.40 -4.99
N LEU A 89 5.18 7.64 -4.76
CA LEU A 89 3.90 7.91 -4.10
C LEU A 89 2.72 7.47 -4.96
N GLN A 90 2.76 7.71 -6.28
CA GLN A 90 1.71 7.22 -7.17
C GLN A 90 1.74 5.69 -7.26
N ALA A 91 2.92 5.09 -7.37
CA ALA A 91 3.07 3.63 -7.36
C ALA A 91 2.51 2.98 -6.09
N LEU A 92 2.70 3.61 -4.92
CA LEU A 92 2.11 3.14 -3.66
C LEU A 92 0.57 3.08 -3.74
N LYS A 93 -0.05 4.10 -4.33
CA LYS A 93 -1.51 4.17 -4.54
C LYS A 93 -2.00 3.14 -5.56
N ASP A 94 -1.29 2.98 -6.67
CA ASP A 94 -1.63 2.04 -7.74
C ASP A 94 -1.54 0.58 -7.24
N MET A 95 -0.50 0.25 -6.45
CA MET A 95 -0.37 -1.04 -5.78
C MET A 95 -1.49 -1.30 -4.78
N ALA A 96 -1.91 -0.27 -4.02
CA ALA A 96 -3.01 -0.42 -3.07
C ALA A 96 -4.34 -0.68 -3.79
N LEU A 97 -4.58 0.00 -4.91
CA LEU A 97 -5.75 -0.25 -5.76
C LEU A 97 -5.72 -1.66 -6.36
N LEU A 98 -4.56 -2.10 -6.88
CA LEU A 98 -4.38 -3.46 -7.39
C LEU A 98 -4.71 -4.49 -6.30
N TYR A 99 -4.14 -4.32 -5.10
CA TYR A 99 -4.38 -5.24 -4.00
C TYR A 99 -5.83 -5.24 -3.53
N ARG A 100 -6.44 -4.04 -3.41
CA ARG A 100 -7.86 -3.89 -3.03
C ARG A 100 -8.79 -4.64 -4.01
N ASN A 101 -8.50 -4.58 -5.31
CA ASN A 101 -9.27 -5.27 -6.34
C ASN A 101 -9.17 -6.81 -6.27
N ASN A 102 -8.10 -7.34 -5.65
CA ASN A 102 -7.91 -8.79 -5.48
C ASN A 102 -8.64 -9.33 -4.24
N LEU A 103 -9.27 -8.47 -3.43
CA LEU A 103 -9.91 -8.83 -2.17
C LEU A 103 -11.43 -8.68 -2.26
N ASP A 104 -12.16 -9.71 -1.85
CA ASP A 104 -13.62 -9.68 -1.71
C ASP A 104 -14.00 -9.31 -0.26
N ILE A 105 -13.75 -8.05 0.10
CA ILE A 105 -13.96 -7.51 1.46
C ILE A 105 -14.89 -6.31 1.37
N LYS A 106 -15.89 -6.23 2.27
CA LYS A 106 -16.77 -5.07 2.37
C LYS A 106 -16.04 -3.90 3.02
N VAL A 107 -16.15 -2.72 2.42
CA VAL A 107 -15.46 -1.51 2.90
C VAL A 107 -16.44 -0.45 3.37
N VAL A 108 -16.26 -0.01 4.60
CA VAL A 108 -16.91 1.19 5.17
C VAL A 108 -15.89 2.33 5.18
N GLY A 109 -16.10 3.30 4.30
CA GLY A 109 -15.31 4.53 4.24
C GLY A 109 -15.90 5.59 5.18
N LYS A 110 -15.03 6.30 5.94
CA LYS A 110 -15.52 7.29 6.90
C LYS A 110 -14.49 8.38 7.23
N THR A 111 -14.94 9.51 7.82
CA THR A 111 -14.09 10.62 8.25
C THR A 111 -13.85 10.69 9.77
N SER A 112 -14.83 10.35 10.61
CA SER A 112 -14.72 10.30 12.09
C SER A 112 -15.55 9.12 12.61
N THR A 113 -15.39 8.60 13.80
CA THR A 113 -16.21 7.49 14.38
C THR A 113 -15.76 6.05 14.00
N LYS A 114 -14.53 5.84 13.47
CA LYS A 114 -14.03 4.49 13.13
C LYS A 114 -14.09 3.51 14.30
N GLU A 115 -13.78 3.99 15.50
CA GLU A 115 -13.72 3.16 16.71
C GLU A 115 -15.10 2.58 17.03
N THR A 116 -16.15 3.41 16.98
CA THR A 116 -17.52 2.97 17.27
C THR A 116 -18.03 1.99 16.23
N ILE A 117 -17.83 2.30 14.93
CA ILE A 117 -18.26 1.41 13.83
C ILE A 117 -17.53 0.07 13.94
N SER A 118 -16.21 0.10 14.09
CA SER A 118 -15.41 -1.13 14.21
C SER A 118 -15.78 -1.94 15.45
N TYR A 119 -16.03 -1.29 16.59
CA TYR A 119 -16.45 -1.98 17.80
C TYR A 119 -17.78 -2.75 17.60
N VAL A 120 -18.75 -2.13 16.96
CA VAL A 120 -20.04 -2.79 16.68
C VAL A 120 -19.87 -3.93 15.70
N LEU A 121 -19.17 -3.70 14.59
CA LEU A 121 -18.97 -4.72 13.53
C LEU A 121 -18.14 -5.91 14.03
N ASN A 122 -17.16 -5.71 14.89
CA ASN A 122 -16.35 -6.77 15.49
C ASN A 122 -17.16 -7.76 16.38
N LYS A 123 -18.42 -7.45 16.69
CA LYS A 123 -19.29 -8.41 17.39
C LYS A 123 -19.70 -9.59 16.51
N LYS A 124 -19.61 -9.43 15.20
CA LYS A 124 -20.09 -10.42 14.22
C LYS A 124 -19.07 -10.75 13.13
N TYR A 125 -18.23 -9.80 12.74
CA TYR A 125 -17.31 -9.93 11.61
C TYR A 125 -15.86 -9.80 12.05
N LYS A 126 -14.93 -10.36 11.27
CA LYS A 126 -13.51 -10.05 11.39
C LYS A 126 -13.25 -8.71 10.71
N VAL A 127 -12.92 -7.69 11.50
CA VAL A 127 -12.82 -6.30 11.03
C VAL A 127 -11.37 -5.80 11.08
N LEU A 128 -10.81 -5.38 9.96
CA LEU A 128 -9.64 -4.53 9.93
C LEU A 128 -10.07 -3.07 9.93
N LYS A 129 -9.41 -2.24 10.73
CA LYS A 129 -9.63 -0.78 10.74
C LYS A 129 -8.34 0.00 10.54
N THR A 130 -8.48 1.23 10.06
CA THR A 130 -7.37 2.21 10.04
C THR A 130 -6.84 2.43 11.47
N GLU A 131 -5.56 2.27 11.67
CA GLU A 131 -4.87 2.58 12.92
C GLU A 131 -4.41 4.04 12.95
N GLY A 132 -4.44 4.64 14.15
CA GLY A 132 -4.00 6.01 14.33
C GLY A 132 -4.64 6.97 13.34
N ASN A 133 -3.80 7.72 12.64
CA ASN A 133 -4.15 8.70 11.59
C ASN A 133 -3.65 8.28 10.20
N PHE A 134 -3.59 6.97 9.90
CA PHE A 134 -3.23 6.46 8.58
C PHE A 134 -4.37 6.66 7.57
N ASN A 135 -4.81 7.90 7.40
CA ASN A 135 -6.00 8.32 6.66
C ASN A 135 -5.71 9.21 5.44
N ASN A 136 -4.44 9.38 5.08
CA ASN A 136 -3.96 10.19 3.96
C ASN A 136 -3.44 9.34 2.79
N GLU A 137 -2.86 9.97 1.76
CA GLU A 137 -2.38 9.33 0.54
C GLU A 137 -1.23 8.30 0.72
N ILE A 138 -0.60 8.26 1.90
CA ILE A 138 0.38 7.23 2.27
C ILE A 138 -0.25 6.23 3.25
N GLY A 139 -0.94 6.71 4.26
CA GLY A 139 -1.49 5.89 5.33
C GLY A 139 -2.61 4.96 4.88
N LEU A 140 -3.51 5.43 4.01
CA LEU A 140 -4.58 4.60 3.48
C LEU A 140 -4.05 3.41 2.65
N PRO A 141 -3.13 3.58 1.68
CA PRO A 141 -2.46 2.46 1.02
C PRO A 141 -1.84 1.46 1.99
N LEU A 142 -1.07 1.93 2.98
CA LEU A 142 -0.45 1.07 3.99
C LEU A 142 -1.48 0.32 4.84
N THR A 143 -2.64 0.91 5.09
CA THR A 143 -3.76 0.22 5.76
C THR A 143 -4.36 -0.86 4.86
N VAL A 144 -4.53 -0.59 3.57
CA VAL A 144 -5.04 -1.55 2.59
C VAL A 144 -4.12 -2.78 2.49
N PHE A 145 -2.80 -2.61 2.48
CA PHE A 145 -1.85 -3.72 2.43
C PHE A 145 -1.89 -4.65 3.67
N ARG A 146 -2.51 -4.22 4.76
CA ARG A 146 -2.71 -5.03 5.96
C ARG A 146 -3.92 -5.95 5.87
N LEU A 147 -4.82 -5.73 4.91
CA LEU A 147 -5.97 -6.60 4.67
C LEU A 147 -5.51 -8.02 4.33
N ARG A 148 -6.26 -9.00 4.78
CA ARG A 148 -6.04 -10.43 4.51
C ARG A 148 -7.31 -11.07 4.01
N ASP A 149 -7.19 -12.20 3.32
CA ASP A 149 -8.33 -12.92 2.71
C ASP A 149 -9.40 -13.35 3.72
N ASP A 150 -9.06 -13.44 4.99
CA ASP A 150 -9.96 -13.82 6.08
C ASP A 150 -10.59 -12.60 6.82
N ASP A 151 -10.23 -11.36 6.44
CA ASP A 151 -10.96 -10.17 6.88
C ASP A 151 -12.29 -10.06 6.12
N GLU A 152 -13.39 -9.81 6.85
CA GLU A 152 -14.73 -9.73 6.25
C GLU A 152 -15.15 -8.28 5.98
N VAL A 153 -14.68 -7.36 6.83
CA VAL A 153 -14.99 -5.92 6.73
C VAL A 153 -13.75 -5.07 6.97
N ALA A 154 -13.56 -4.07 6.15
CA ALA A 154 -12.57 -3.01 6.37
C ALA A 154 -13.27 -1.69 6.76
N VAL A 155 -12.83 -1.05 7.85
CA VAL A 155 -13.28 0.29 8.24
C VAL A 155 -12.13 1.26 7.97
N LEU A 156 -12.18 1.92 6.82
CA LEU A 156 -11.12 2.77 6.32
C LEU A 156 -11.43 4.25 6.60
N GLU A 157 -10.53 4.90 7.33
CA GLU A 157 -10.59 6.34 7.56
C GLU A 157 -9.95 7.09 6.39
N MET A 158 -10.67 8.09 5.89
CA MET A 158 -10.19 9.00 4.84
C MET A 158 -10.21 10.42 5.38
N GLY A 159 -9.03 11.00 5.58
CA GLY A 159 -8.83 12.39 5.97
C GLY A 159 -8.89 13.31 4.74
N ILE A 160 -9.28 14.55 4.95
CA ILE A 160 -9.28 15.58 3.91
C ILE A 160 -8.44 16.73 4.42
N SER A 161 -7.35 17.00 3.73
CA SER A 161 -6.46 18.14 3.99
C SER A 161 -6.37 19.07 2.79
N ASP A 162 -6.68 18.56 1.59
CA ASP A 162 -6.54 19.28 0.33
C ASP A 162 -7.68 18.97 -0.63
N PHE A 163 -7.88 19.89 -1.58
CA PHE A 163 -8.90 19.74 -2.62
C PHE A 163 -8.62 18.52 -3.51
N GLY A 164 -9.64 17.70 -3.74
CA GLY A 164 -9.54 16.47 -4.56
C GLY A 164 -8.90 15.28 -3.84
N GLU A 165 -8.44 15.41 -2.58
CA GLU A 165 -7.86 14.29 -1.83
C GLU A 165 -8.88 13.18 -1.60
N MET A 166 -10.13 13.51 -1.28
CA MET A 166 -11.19 12.51 -1.09
C MET A 166 -11.45 11.69 -2.36
N ASP A 167 -11.42 12.30 -3.53
CA ASP A 167 -11.58 11.59 -4.79
C ASP A 167 -10.45 10.56 -5.00
N ARG A 168 -9.20 10.94 -4.68
CA ARG A 168 -8.05 10.04 -4.78
C ARG A 168 -8.12 8.90 -3.76
N LEU A 169 -8.48 9.19 -2.52
CA LEU A 169 -8.59 8.19 -1.45
C LEU A 169 -9.75 7.23 -1.68
N SER A 170 -10.91 7.74 -2.11
CA SER A 170 -12.08 6.90 -2.38
C SER A 170 -11.87 5.93 -3.54
N LYS A 171 -11.07 6.30 -4.55
CA LYS A 171 -10.68 5.41 -5.65
C LYS A 171 -9.84 4.22 -5.16
N ILE A 172 -9.01 4.42 -4.13
CA ILE A 172 -8.22 3.34 -3.52
C ILE A 172 -9.10 2.48 -2.60
N ALA A 173 -9.87 3.12 -1.71
CA ALA A 173 -10.68 2.43 -0.72
C ALA A 173 -11.85 1.67 -1.33
N GLN A 174 -12.45 2.20 -2.40
CA GLN A 174 -13.65 1.66 -3.05
C GLN A 174 -14.73 1.27 -2.04
N PRO A 175 -15.26 2.24 -1.24
CA PRO A 175 -16.17 1.92 -0.16
C PRO A 175 -17.53 1.44 -0.69
N ASP A 176 -18.06 0.34 -0.12
CA ASP A 176 -19.44 -0.09 -0.32
C ASP A 176 -20.41 0.84 0.42
N ILE A 177 -19.97 1.38 1.56
CA ILE A 177 -20.74 2.30 2.40
C ILE A 177 -19.84 3.47 2.80
N SER A 178 -20.34 4.69 2.64
CA SER A 178 -19.66 5.91 3.09
C SER A 178 -20.40 6.60 4.23
N VAL A 179 -19.66 6.99 5.28
CA VAL A 179 -20.20 7.73 6.43
C VAL A 179 -19.49 9.08 6.53
N ILE A 180 -20.21 10.15 6.31
CA ILE A 180 -19.73 11.54 6.42
C ILE A 180 -20.37 12.15 7.66
N THR A 181 -19.56 12.57 8.63
CA THR A 181 -20.03 13.11 9.91
C THR A 181 -19.90 14.62 10.01
N ASN A 182 -18.95 15.22 9.30
CA ASN A 182 -18.77 16.66 9.16
C ASN A 182 -18.41 17.02 7.73
N ILE A 183 -18.91 18.15 7.27
CA ILE A 183 -18.61 18.77 5.97
C ILE A 183 -17.91 20.11 6.23
#